data_d491afc1d581e66e533bbc681ab08f08
#
_entry.id   d491afc1d581e66e533bbc681ab08f08
#
_cell.length_a   1.000
_cell.length_b   1.000
_cell.length_c   1.000
_cell.angle_alpha   90.00
_cell.angle_beta   90.00
_cell.angle_gamma   90.00
#
_symmetry.space_group_name_H-M   'P 1'
#
loop_
_entity.id
_entity.type
_entity.pdbx_description
1 polymer ?
#
loop_
_entity_poly.entity_id
_entity_poly.type
_entity_poly.pdbx_seq_one_letter_code
_entity_poly.pdbx_strand_id
1 'polypeptide(L)'
;MKYTIQFEKNPHADDIQILNDGIMKEHKIKKDMKPLDFFAYFIRDDQGQIMGGCAGDNMYGGLFVGQLWVKEELRGKGYGTKLMSLAEDLARKSQCRFITVNTFEWEALNFYKKLGFYVEFARHGFDKDSVFYFLRKDFLNSRQ
;
A
#
# COMPACT_ATOMS: atom_id res chain seq x y z
N MET A 1 38.28 7.90 9.62
CA MET A 1 36.97 8.05 10.26
C MET A 1 36.46 6.68 10.70
N LYS A 2 35.92 6.63 11.89
CA LYS A 2 35.37 5.37 12.43
C LYS A 2 33.83 5.39 12.29
N TYR A 3 33.30 4.24 12.01
CA TYR A 3 31.84 4.06 11.90
C TYR A 3 31.40 3.05 12.96
N THR A 4 30.19 3.27 13.49
CA THR A 4 29.59 2.36 14.47
C THR A 4 28.26 1.89 13.97
N ILE A 5 27.87 0.69 14.41
CA ILE A 5 26.56 0.12 14.09
C ILE A 5 25.83 0.01 15.42
N GLN A 6 24.63 0.59 15.48
CA GLN A 6 23.85 0.65 16.70
C GLN A 6 22.44 0.11 16.46
N PHE A 7 21.92 -0.62 17.42
CA PHE A 7 20.53 -1.06 17.43
C PHE A 7 19.63 0.08 17.91
N GLU A 8 18.56 0.35 17.21
CA GLU A 8 17.54 1.31 17.63
C GLU A 8 16.18 0.66 17.53
N LYS A 9 15.51 0.54 18.66
CA LYS A 9 14.16 0.02 18.72
C LYS A 9 13.17 1.14 18.39
N ASN A 10 12.20 0.85 17.51
CA ASN A 10 11.18 1.81 17.09
C ASN A 10 11.80 3.14 16.62
N PRO A 11 12.64 3.10 15.57
CA PRO A 11 13.34 4.30 15.10
C PRO A 11 12.38 5.36 14.58
N HIS A 12 12.86 6.60 14.54
CA HIS A 12 12.10 7.70 13.94
C HIS A 12 11.87 7.47 12.45
N ALA A 13 10.67 7.86 11.98
CA ALA A 13 10.34 7.75 10.57
C ALA A 13 11.32 8.52 9.68
N ASP A 14 11.83 9.65 10.14
CA ASP A 14 12.78 10.45 9.39
C ASP A 14 14.10 9.72 9.15
N ASP A 15 14.53 8.91 10.13
CA ASP A 15 15.77 8.12 9.98
C ASP A 15 15.56 6.99 8.97
N ILE A 16 14.39 6.36 9.01
CA ILE A 16 14.03 5.34 8.02
C ILE A 16 13.97 5.95 6.62
N GLN A 17 13.46 7.19 6.51
CA GLN A 17 13.38 7.88 5.22
C GLN A 17 14.76 8.05 4.58
N ILE A 18 15.80 8.25 5.39
CA ILE A 18 17.18 8.34 4.87
C ILE A 18 17.58 7.06 4.15
N LEU A 19 17.20 5.91 4.70
CA LEU A 19 17.46 4.62 4.04
C LEU A 19 16.71 4.50 2.72
N ASN A 20 15.43 4.88 2.73
CA ASN A 20 14.60 4.83 1.52
C ASN A 20 15.15 5.76 0.43
N ASP A 21 15.56 6.96 0.80
CA ASP A 21 16.14 7.91 -0.14
C ASP A 21 17.42 7.36 -0.77
N GLY A 22 18.24 6.69 0.04
CA GLY A 22 19.44 6.03 -0.47
C GLY A 22 19.14 4.94 -1.47
N ILE A 23 18.12 4.13 -1.19
CA ILE A 23 17.68 3.05 -2.08
C ILE A 23 17.16 3.65 -3.40
N MET A 24 16.35 4.70 -3.32
CA MET A 24 15.79 5.34 -4.53
C MET A 24 16.90 5.93 -5.39
N LYS A 25 17.92 6.51 -4.75
CA LYS A 25 19.08 7.03 -5.48
C LYS A 25 19.82 5.92 -6.23
N GLU A 26 19.96 4.74 -5.60
CA GLU A 26 20.57 3.58 -6.25
C GLU A 26 19.74 3.11 -7.44
N HIS A 27 18.42 3.10 -7.30
CA HIS A 27 17.54 2.71 -8.41
C HIS A 27 17.68 3.67 -9.60
N LYS A 28 17.81 4.96 -9.32
CA LYS A 28 18.04 5.97 -10.36
C LYS A 28 19.35 5.72 -11.09
N ILE A 29 20.41 5.43 -10.34
CA ILE A 29 21.73 5.17 -10.90
C ILE A 29 21.74 3.89 -11.72
N LYS A 30 21.16 2.82 -11.18
CA LYS A 30 21.27 1.48 -11.78
C LYS A 30 20.35 1.27 -12.96
N LYS A 31 19.17 1.87 -12.96
CA LYS A 31 18.18 1.59 -13.99
C LYS A 31 17.39 2.82 -14.44
N ASP A 32 17.83 4.00 -14.05
CA ASP A 32 17.18 5.27 -14.40
C ASP A 32 15.69 5.27 -14.03
N MET A 33 15.35 4.68 -12.89
CA MET A 33 13.97 4.65 -12.41
C MET A 33 13.56 6.01 -11.86
N LYS A 34 12.31 6.38 -12.06
CA LYS A 34 11.74 7.62 -11.50
C LYS A 34 11.49 7.46 -10.02
N PRO A 35 11.47 8.56 -9.26
CA PRO A 35 11.09 8.49 -7.84
C PRO A 35 9.70 7.91 -7.66
N LEU A 36 9.47 7.30 -6.49
CA LEU A 36 8.13 6.83 -6.12
C LEU A 36 7.23 8.02 -5.84
N ASP A 37 5.97 7.90 -6.25
CA ASP A 37 4.93 8.86 -5.87
C ASP A 37 4.10 8.25 -4.74
N PHE A 38 3.92 9.00 -3.67
CA PHE A 38 3.10 8.57 -2.54
C PHE A 38 1.72 9.21 -2.65
N PHE A 39 0.70 8.51 -2.16
CA PHE A 39 -0.66 9.02 -2.19
C PHE A 39 -1.42 8.64 -0.93
N ALA A 40 -2.46 9.39 -0.64
CA ALA A 40 -3.43 9.04 0.38
C ALA A 40 -4.78 9.65 0.02
N TYR A 41 -5.85 8.94 0.38
CA TYR A 41 -7.20 9.48 0.41
C TYR A 41 -7.68 9.39 1.84
N PHE A 42 -8.07 10.51 2.43
CA PHE A 42 -8.53 10.54 3.81
C PHE A 42 -10.02 10.85 3.89
N ILE A 43 -10.69 10.17 4.80
CA ILE A 43 -12.04 10.53 5.22
C ILE A 43 -11.85 11.44 6.43
N ARG A 44 -12.34 12.68 6.33
CA ARG A 44 -12.23 13.65 7.43
C ARG A 44 -13.62 14.08 7.89
N ASP A 45 -13.75 14.33 9.18
CA ASP A 45 -14.98 14.90 9.74
C ASP A 45 -14.98 16.43 9.60
N ASP A 46 -16.01 17.07 10.16
CA ASP A 46 -16.18 18.53 10.07
C ASP A 46 -15.05 19.31 10.73
N GLN A 47 -14.32 18.67 11.64
CA GLN A 47 -13.20 19.30 12.35
C GLN A 47 -11.86 18.93 11.73
N GLY A 48 -11.87 18.23 10.59
CA GLY A 48 -10.67 17.84 9.89
C GLY A 48 -9.97 16.60 10.45
N GLN A 49 -10.59 15.90 11.40
CA GLN A 49 -10.01 14.69 11.97
C GLN A 49 -10.12 13.53 10.99
N ILE A 50 -9.09 12.71 10.94
CA ILE A 50 -9.06 11.55 10.06
C ILE A 50 -9.92 10.44 10.64
N MET A 51 -10.93 10.03 9.89
CA MET A 51 -11.87 8.97 10.26
C MET A 51 -11.61 7.67 9.48
N GLY A 52 -10.68 7.69 8.57
CA GLY A 52 -10.30 6.54 7.76
C GLY A 52 -9.55 6.99 6.53
N GLY A 53 -9.19 6.04 5.68
CA GLY A 53 -8.52 6.36 4.43
C GLY A 53 -7.74 5.19 3.88
N CYS A 54 -7.08 5.45 2.78
CA CYS A 54 -6.10 4.52 2.22
C CYS A 54 -4.88 5.30 1.77
N ALA A 55 -3.74 4.61 1.78
CA ALA A 55 -2.46 5.23 1.44
C ALA A 55 -1.53 4.18 0.85
N GLY A 56 -0.57 4.66 0.07
CA GLY A 56 0.42 3.78 -0.53
C GLY A 56 1.31 4.52 -1.49
N ASP A 57 1.76 3.83 -2.51
CA ASP A 57 2.71 4.41 -3.47
C ASP A 57 2.51 3.83 -4.86
N ASN A 58 2.96 4.61 -5.83
CA ASN A 58 3.10 4.18 -7.23
C ASN A 58 4.57 3.83 -7.43
N MET A 59 4.86 2.54 -7.49
CA MET A 59 6.23 2.06 -7.69
C MET A 59 6.33 1.44 -9.08
N TYR A 60 6.93 2.19 -9.97
CA TYR A 60 7.38 1.70 -11.28
C TYR A 60 6.28 1.00 -12.09
N GLY A 61 5.07 1.54 -12.07
CA GLY A 61 3.96 1.01 -12.86
C GLY A 61 3.01 0.09 -12.11
N GLY A 62 3.21 -0.07 -10.82
CA GLY A 62 2.29 -0.79 -9.94
C GLY A 62 1.87 0.10 -8.79
N LEU A 63 0.58 0.17 -8.49
CA LEU A 63 0.10 0.92 -7.34
C LEU A 63 -0.06 -0.04 -6.17
N PHE A 64 0.60 0.27 -5.07
CA PHE A 64 0.47 -0.50 -3.84
C PHE A 64 -0.35 0.27 -2.83
N VAL A 65 -1.42 -0.32 -2.31
CA VAL A 65 -2.20 0.24 -1.21
C VAL A 65 -1.73 -0.46 0.07
N GLY A 66 -0.89 0.23 0.82
CA GLY A 66 -0.28 -0.32 2.02
C GLY A 66 -1.16 -0.23 3.25
N GLN A 67 -2.04 0.77 3.31
CA GLN A 67 -2.96 0.96 4.43
C GLN A 67 -4.37 1.21 3.89
N LEU A 68 -5.33 0.53 4.50
CA LEU A 68 -6.75 0.80 4.30
C LEU A 68 -7.42 0.61 5.66
N TRP A 69 -7.99 1.69 6.19
CA TRP A 69 -8.64 1.63 7.50
C TRP A 69 -9.82 2.59 7.53
N VAL A 70 -10.91 2.13 8.12
CA VAL A 70 -12.11 2.95 8.33
C VAL A 70 -12.51 2.79 9.80
N LYS A 71 -12.73 3.91 10.45
CA LYS A 71 -13.12 3.91 11.86
C LYS A 71 -14.40 3.08 12.04
N GLU A 72 -14.48 2.35 13.16
CA GLU A 72 -15.55 1.38 13.40
C GLU A 72 -16.95 1.95 13.15
N GLU A 73 -17.20 3.16 13.60
CA GLU A 73 -18.52 3.79 13.45
C GLU A 73 -18.90 4.09 12.01
N LEU A 74 -17.93 4.08 11.08
CA LEU A 74 -18.20 4.29 9.65
C LEU A 74 -18.19 3.01 8.84
N ARG A 75 -17.93 1.86 9.48
CA ARG A 75 -17.88 0.59 8.76
C ARG A 75 -19.26 0.14 8.33
N GLY A 76 -19.31 -0.69 7.27
CA GLY A 76 -20.55 -1.20 6.72
C GLY A 76 -21.34 -0.18 5.93
N LYS A 77 -20.75 0.96 5.59
CA LYS A 77 -21.42 2.04 4.84
C LYS A 77 -20.80 2.28 3.46
N GLY A 78 -19.92 1.39 3.02
CA GLY A 78 -19.34 1.46 1.68
C GLY A 78 -18.08 2.31 1.55
N TYR A 79 -17.53 2.84 2.63
CA TYR A 79 -16.33 3.70 2.55
C TYR A 79 -15.10 2.95 2.07
N GLY A 80 -14.90 1.70 2.52
CA GLY A 80 -13.77 0.91 2.07
C GLY A 80 -13.79 0.67 0.57
N THR A 81 -14.96 0.33 0.05
CA THR A 81 -15.16 0.14 -1.40
C THR A 81 -14.91 1.43 -2.16
N LYS A 82 -15.40 2.55 -1.63
CA LYS A 82 -15.21 3.87 -2.25
C LYS A 82 -13.72 4.23 -2.30
N LEU A 83 -13.01 4.01 -1.20
CA LEU A 83 -11.57 4.30 -1.14
C LEU A 83 -10.80 3.46 -2.15
N MET A 84 -11.11 2.17 -2.25
CA MET A 84 -10.43 1.30 -3.21
C MET A 84 -10.77 1.68 -4.65
N SER A 85 -12.00 2.11 -4.90
CA SER A 85 -12.39 2.63 -6.22
C SER A 85 -11.57 3.85 -6.61
N LEU A 86 -11.35 4.77 -5.66
CA LEU A 86 -10.52 5.95 -5.90
C LEU A 86 -9.07 5.57 -6.16
N ALA A 87 -8.55 4.59 -5.42
CA ALA A 87 -7.19 4.11 -5.64
C ALA A 87 -7.04 3.47 -7.03
N GLU A 88 -8.02 2.70 -7.48
CA GLU A 88 -8.01 2.13 -8.82
C GLU A 88 -8.05 3.21 -9.90
N ASP A 89 -8.88 4.23 -9.71
CA ASP A 89 -8.94 5.34 -10.66
C ASP A 89 -7.60 6.06 -10.74
N LEU A 90 -6.95 6.28 -9.59
CA LEU A 90 -5.63 6.88 -9.54
C LEU A 90 -4.62 6.01 -10.29
N ALA A 91 -4.66 4.71 -10.08
CA ALA A 91 -3.76 3.77 -10.74
C ALA A 91 -3.90 3.84 -12.26
N ARG A 92 -5.14 3.83 -12.75
CA ARG A 92 -5.40 3.93 -14.20
C ARG A 92 -4.95 5.27 -14.76
N LYS A 93 -5.26 6.35 -14.06
CA LYS A 93 -4.86 7.70 -14.48
C LYS A 93 -3.34 7.86 -14.51
N SER A 94 -2.64 7.17 -13.63
CA SER A 94 -1.18 7.18 -13.55
C SER A 94 -0.53 6.13 -14.45
N GLN A 95 -1.33 5.45 -15.27
CA GLN A 95 -0.88 4.43 -16.22
C GLN A 95 -0.22 3.23 -15.55
N CYS A 96 -0.64 2.91 -14.34
CA CYS A 96 -0.24 1.68 -13.68
C CYS A 96 -0.88 0.47 -14.37
N ARG A 97 -0.17 -0.65 -14.38
CA ARG A 97 -0.66 -1.87 -15.01
C ARG A 97 -1.43 -2.75 -14.06
N PHE A 98 -1.23 -2.55 -12.76
CA PHE A 98 -1.89 -3.35 -11.73
C PHE A 98 -1.91 -2.60 -10.40
N ILE A 99 -2.72 -3.12 -9.49
CA ILE A 99 -2.82 -2.64 -8.12
C ILE A 99 -2.68 -3.83 -7.19
N THR A 100 -1.97 -3.67 -6.08
CA THR A 100 -1.74 -4.73 -5.11
C THR A 100 -2.12 -4.29 -3.70
N VAL A 101 -2.48 -5.28 -2.90
CA VAL A 101 -2.81 -5.12 -1.47
C VAL A 101 -2.32 -6.35 -0.73
N ASN A 102 -2.10 -6.21 0.58
CA ASN A 102 -1.74 -7.32 1.45
C ASN A 102 -2.74 -7.38 2.60
N THR A 103 -3.08 -8.59 3.06
CA THR A 103 -4.02 -8.74 4.17
C THR A 103 -3.87 -10.13 4.81
N PHE A 104 -4.15 -10.21 6.11
CA PHE A 104 -4.30 -11.51 6.78
C PHE A 104 -5.64 -12.13 6.44
N GLU A 105 -5.75 -13.47 6.52
CA GLU A 105 -6.99 -14.18 6.22
C GLU A 105 -8.16 -13.74 7.10
N TRP A 106 -7.86 -13.37 8.35
CA TRP A 106 -8.89 -12.95 9.31
C TRP A 106 -9.20 -11.46 9.24
N GLU A 107 -8.56 -10.72 8.33
CA GLU A 107 -8.70 -9.26 8.23
C GLU A 107 -9.67 -8.87 7.11
N ALA A 108 -9.20 -8.86 5.85
CA ALA A 108 -9.98 -8.31 4.74
C ALA A 108 -9.87 -9.13 3.45
N LEU A 109 -9.50 -10.40 3.55
CA LEU A 109 -9.28 -11.24 2.36
C LEU A 109 -10.51 -11.29 1.46
N ASN A 110 -11.68 -11.57 2.03
CA ASN A 110 -12.90 -11.68 1.23
C ASN A 110 -13.34 -10.35 0.65
N PHE A 111 -13.08 -9.25 1.38
CA PHE A 111 -13.37 -7.91 0.88
C PHE A 111 -12.61 -7.65 -0.42
N TYR A 112 -11.31 -7.93 -0.44
CA TYR A 112 -10.52 -7.71 -1.64
C TYR A 112 -10.88 -8.67 -2.77
N LYS A 113 -11.18 -9.93 -2.45
CA LYS A 113 -11.61 -10.89 -3.48
C LYS A 113 -12.89 -10.42 -4.17
N LYS A 114 -13.84 -9.86 -3.41
CA LYS A 114 -15.07 -9.31 -3.98
C LYS A 114 -14.82 -8.12 -4.88
N LEU A 115 -13.75 -7.40 -4.66
CA LEU A 115 -13.36 -6.28 -5.52
C LEU A 115 -12.60 -6.72 -6.77
N GLY A 116 -12.37 -8.02 -6.94
CA GLY A 116 -11.74 -8.56 -8.13
C GLY A 116 -10.26 -8.86 -7.99
N PHE A 117 -9.72 -8.78 -6.78
CA PHE A 117 -8.32 -9.14 -6.54
C PHE A 117 -8.17 -10.66 -6.47
N TYR A 118 -7.04 -11.16 -6.96
CA TYR A 118 -6.69 -12.57 -6.84
C TYR A 118 -5.41 -12.70 -6.02
N VAL A 119 -5.25 -13.86 -5.38
CA VAL A 119 -4.09 -14.14 -4.55
C VAL A 119 -2.89 -14.49 -5.43
N GLU A 120 -1.81 -13.71 -5.32
CA GLU A 120 -0.55 -14.04 -5.97
C GLU A 120 0.28 -14.96 -5.11
N PHE A 121 0.27 -14.74 -3.79
CA PHE A 121 1.12 -15.46 -2.87
C PHE A 121 0.52 -15.47 -1.48
N ALA A 122 0.74 -16.55 -0.74
CA ALA A 122 0.32 -16.68 0.66
C ALA A 122 1.54 -17.03 1.50
N ARG A 123 1.78 -16.26 2.55
CA ARG A 123 2.89 -16.51 3.47
C ARG A 123 2.36 -17.06 4.78
N HIS A 124 2.87 -18.24 5.13
CA HIS A 124 2.50 -18.95 6.36
C HIS A 124 3.55 -18.69 7.44
N GLY A 125 3.25 -19.12 8.67
CA GLY A 125 4.23 -19.10 9.75
C GLY A 125 4.13 -17.92 10.70
N PHE A 126 3.11 -17.10 10.53
CA PHE A 126 2.84 -16.00 11.48
C PHE A 126 2.17 -16.54 12.74
N ASP A 127 2.18 -15.75 13.80
CA ASP A 127 1.56 -16.13 15.07
C ASP A 127 0.10 -16.53 14.89
N LYS A 128 -0.36 -17.48 15.75
CA LYS A 128 -1.73 -17.97 15.76
C LYS A 128 -2.16 -18.58 14.41
N ASP A 129 -1.20 -19.22 13.74
CA ASP A 129 -1.41 -19.85 12.43
C ASP A 129 -1.96 -18.88 11.38
N SER A 130 -1.63 -17.62 11.50
CA SER A 130 -2.10 -16.60 10.57
C SER A 130 -1.39 -16.71 9.22
N VAL A 131 -2.13 -16.44 8.16
CA VAL A 131 -1.62 -16.45 6.79
C VAL A 131 -1.74 -15.05 6.22
N PHE A 132 -0.63 -14.53 5.67
CA PHE A 132 -0.59 -13.21 5.06
C PHE A 132 -0.66 -13.36 3.55
N TYR A 133 -1.69 -12.76 2.95
CA TYR A 133 -1.96 -12.89 1.52
C TYR A 133 -1.51 -11.65 0.78
N PHE A 134 -0.88 -11.88 -0.38
CA PHE A 134 -0.48 -10.84 -1.33
C PHE A 134 -1.42 -10.94 -2.53
N LEU A 135 -2.23 -9.91 -2.75
CA LEU A 135 -3.27 -9.91 -3.77
C LEU A 135 -2.99 -8.89 -4.85
N ARG A 136 -3.50 -9.15 -6.03
CA ARG A 136 -3.28 -8.32 -7.20
C ARG A 136 -4.53 -8.21 -8.05
N LYS A 137 -4.70 -7.05 -8.68
CA LYS A 137 -5.73 -6.85 -9.69
C LYS A 137 -5.09 -6.17 -10.88
N ASP A 138 -5.22 -6.78 -12.04
CA ASP A 138 -4.66 -6.26 -13.30
C ASP A 138 -5.67 -5.37 -14.00
N PHE A 139 -5.16 -4.40 -14.77
CA PHE A 139 -6.00 -3.56 -15.60
C PHE A 139 -5.89 -4.00 -17.05
N LEU A 140 -7.03 -4.23 -17.69
CA LEU A 140 -7.07 -4.80 -19.03
C LEU A 140 -6.32 -3.97 -20.06
N ASN A 141 -6.32 -2.65 -19.92
CA ASN A 141 -5.71 -1.75 -20.89
C ASN A 141 -4.19 -1.58 -20.71
N SER A 142 -3.59 -2.23 -19.74
CA SER A 142 -2.19 -2.05 -19.39
C SER A 142 -1.27 -3.15 -19.92
N ARG A 143 -1.78 -4.01 -20.80
CA ARG A 143 -1.06 -5.18 -21.31
C ARG A 143 -0.34 -4.89 -22.63
N GLN A 144 0.32 -3.78 -22.68
CA GLN A 144 1.00 -3.36 -23.89
C GLN A 144 2.48 -3.70 -23.90
#